data_f3d78ad4794f6fb2e8d59841be2de7bb
#
_entry.id   f3d78ad4794f6fb2e8d59841be2de7bb
#
_cell.length_a   1.000
_cell.length_b   1.000
_cell.length_c   1.000
_cell.angle_alpha   90.00
_cell.angle_beta   90.00
_cell.angle_gamma   90.00
#
_symmetry.space_group_name_H-M   'P 1'
#
loop_
_entity.id
_entity.type
_entity.pdbx_description
1 polymer ?
#
loop_
_entity_poly.entity_id
_entity_poly.type
_entity_poly.pdbx_seq_one_letter_code
_entity_poly.pdbx_strand_id
1 'polypeptide(L)'
;MFRILTIDDHDIVLEGIKGIFAKPTGVAEFGEARNRDEALQHVRDKNWDIAVLDISLDGHSGLDVLKEIKEIRPHLPVLMLSMYAESQYAKRAFKAGAAGYVTKGSSSDELRSAILKVIKGGRYVSSKMAEQMVVEISSSDKAPHERLSDRELEVLCMIASGKTVGAIAAQLALSDKTISTYRRRILDKMGMNSSAELTHFAIRNGLVE
;
A
#
# COMPACT_ATOMS: atom_id res chain seq x y z
N MET A 1 -13.57 23.69 1.32
CA MET A 1 -13.27 22.99 0.05
C MET A 1 -11.89 22.40 0.18
N PHE A 2 -11.68 21.14 -0.19
CA PHE A 2 -10.41 20.43 -0.06
C PHE A 2 -9.97 19.80 -1.40
N ARG A 3 -8.68 19.53 -1.51
CA ARG A 3 -8.01 19.02 -2.72
C ARG A 3 -7.50 17.62 -2.47
N ILE A 4 -7.87 16.69 -3.36
CA ILE A 4 -7.50 15.28 -3.28
C ILE A 4 -6.54 14.96 -4.42
N LEU A 5 -5.35 14.42 -4.12
CA LEU A 5 -4.46 13.82 -5.09
C LEU A 5 -4.64 12.31 -5.06
N THR A 6 -5.03 11.71 -6.17
CA THR A 6 -5.11 10.25 -6.31
C THR A 6 -3.94 9.75 -7.14
N ILE A 7 -3.23 8.75 -6.64
CA ILE A 7 -2.00 8.19 -7.22
C ILE A 7 -2.22 6.70 -7.41
N ASP A 8 -2.56 6.30 -8.63
CA ASP A 8 -2.89 4.92 -9.01
C ASP A 8 -2.73 4.76 -10.53
N ASP A 9 -2.15 3.68 -11.01
CA ASP A 9 -1.98 3.40 -12.44
C ASP A 9 -3.25 2.80 -13.10
N HIS A 10 -4.30 2.55 -12.31
CA HIS A 10 -5.59 2.04 -12.78
C HIS A 10 -6.63 3.16 -12.92
N ASP A 11 -7.03 3.49 -14.15
CA ASP A 11 -8.03 4.53 -14.43
C ASP A 11 -9.36 4.32 -13.69
N ILE A 12 -9.77 3.06 -13.48
CA ILE A 12 -11.01 2.74 -12.77
C ILE A 12 -10.99 3.20 -11.31
N VAL A 13 -9.81 3.23 -10.67
CA VAL A 13 -9.64 3.70 -9.29
C VAL A 13 -9.70 5.22 -9.26
N LEU A 14 -9.02 5.89 -10.21
CA LEU A 14 -9.03 7.35 -10.33
C LEU A 14 -10.47 7.85 -10.52
N GLU A 15 -11.21 7.28 -11.46
CA GLU A 15 -12.62 7.62 -11.72
C GLU A 15 -13.53 7.22 -10.55
N GLY A 16 -13.27 6.09 -9.90
CA GLY A 16 -14.02 5.64 -8.72
C GLY A 16 -13.95 6.63 -7.57
N ILE A 17 -12.77 7.16 -7.25
CA ILE A 17 -12.59 8.15 -6.18
C ILE A 17 -13.31 9.47 -6.54
N LYS A 18 -13.21 9.95 -7.78
CA LYS A 18 -13.99 11.11 -8.24
C LYS A 18 -15.49 10.88 -8.09
N GLY A 19 -15.97 9.69 -8.50
CA GLY A 19 -17.38 9.31 -8.37
C GLY A 19 -17.90 9.34 -6.94
N ILE A 20 -17.11 8.88 -5.97
CA ILE A 20 -17.44 8.93 -4.53
C ILE A 20 -17.70 10.37 -4.06
N PHE A 21 -17.05 11.36 -4.65
CA PHE A 21 -17.16 12.77 -4.31
C PHE A 21 -17.91 13.61 -5.35
N ALA A 22 -18.58 13.00 -6.34
CA ALA A 22 -19.31 13.71 -7.38
C ALA A 22 -20.53 14.50 -6.87
N LYS A 23 -21.11 14.13 -5.72
CA LYS A 23 -22.14 14.92 -5.05
C LYS A 23 -21.50 16.11 -4.32
N PRO A 24 -22.21 17.22 -4.02
CA PRO A 24 -21.62 18.39 -3.39
C PRO A 24 -21.04 18.05 -2.01
N THR A 25 -19.77 17.68 -2.00
CA THR A 25 -19.04 17.17 -0.83
C THR A 25 -17.99 18.14 -0.31
N GLY A 26 -17.85 19.31 -0.96
CA GLY A 26 -16.82 20.26 -0.62
C GLY A 26 -15.44 20.00 -1.21
N VAL A 27 -15.30 19.05 -2.15
CA VAL A 27 -14.06 18.88 -2.93
C VAL A 27 -13.92 20.01 -3.93
N ALA A 28 -12.77 20.70 -3.92
CA ALA A 28 -12.46 21.80 -4.80
C ALA A 28 -11.67 21.38 -6.04
N GLU A 29 -10.80 20.37 -5.89
CA GLU A 29 -9.89 19.95 -6.94
C GLU A 29 -9.53 18.48 -6.76
N PHE A 30 -9.44 17.77 -7.89
CA PHE A 30 -8.82 16.45 -8.01
C PHE A 30 -7.52 16.56 -8.80
N GLY A 31 -6.46 15.95 -8.29
CA GLY A 31 -5.25 15.66 -9.04
C GLY A 31 -5.13 14.18 -9.25
N GLU A 32 -4.50 13.79 -10.35
CA GLU A 32 -4.25 12.40 -10.73
C GLU A 32 -2.79 12.21 -11.08
N ALA A 33 -2.23 11.12 -10.64
CA ALA A 33 -0.90 10.67 -11.03
C ALA A 33 -0.94 9.17 -11.26
N ARG A 34 -0.33 8.70 -12.35
CA ARG A 34 -0.31 7.29 -12.74
C ARG A 34 1.00 6.60 -12.43
N ASN A 35 1.99 7.36 -12.06
CA ASN A 35 3.33 6.87 -11.74
C ASN A 35 3.99 7.73 -10.65
N ARG A 36 5.14 7.24 -10.19
CA ARG A 36 5.94 7.90 -9.16
C ARG A 36 6.30 9.36 -9.53
N ASP A 37 6.76 9.59 -10.75
CA ASP A 37 7.30 10.91 -11.13
C ASP A 37 6.18 11.96 -11.22
N GLU A 38 5.02 11.60 -11.79
CA GLU A 38 3.83 12.45 -11.76
C GLU A 38 3.38 12.76 -10.33
N ALA A 39 3.35 11.74 -9.45
CA ALA A 39 2.97 11.93 -8.05
C ALA A 39 3.86 12.93 -7.34
N LEU A 40 5.19 12.79 -7.46
CA LEU A 40 6.16 13.70 -6.84
C LEU A 40 6.10 15.10 -7.43
N GLN A 41 5.83 15.22 -8.74
CA GLN A 41 5.60 16.51 -9.40
C GLN A 41 4.39 17.23 -8.80
N HIS A 42 3.23 16.55 -8.73
CA HIS A 42 2.02 17.11 -8.12
C HIS A 42 2.22 17.55 -6.67
N VAL A 43 2.97 16.77 -5.88
CA VAL A 43 3.29 17.08 -4.48
C VAL A 43 4.19 18.31 -4.35
N ARG A 44 5.10 18.55 -5.31
CA ARG A 44 5.95 19.77 -5.33
C ARG A 44 5.17 21.00 -5.75
N ASP A 45 4.36 20.86 -6.80
CA ASP A 45 3.75 22.01 -7.50
C ASP A 45 2.55 22.59 -6.77
N LYS A 46 1.80 21.73 -6.03
CA LYS A 46 0.55 22.14 -5.39
C LYS A 46 0.47 21.69 -3.92
N ASN A 47 -0.38 22.39 -3.18
CA ASN A 47 -0.76 21.96 -1.84
C ASN A 47 -2.02 21.09 -1.92
N TRP A 48 -1.92 19.86 -1.43
CA TRP A 48 -3.00 18.89 -1.33
C TRP A 48 -3.42 18.72 0.13
N ASP A 49 -4.71 18.48 0.37
CA ASP A 49 -5.23 18.22 1.71
C ASP A 49 -5.12 16.73 2.07
N ILE A 50 -5.04 15.88 1.04
CA ILE A 50 -4.77 14.44 1.16
C ILE A 50 -4.20 13.90 -0.14
N ALA A 51 -3.32 12.91 -0.03
CA ALA A 51 -2.96 12.01 -1.12
C ALA A 51 -3.53 10.61 -0.84
N VAL A 52 -4.18 9.99 -1.84
CA VAL A 52 -4.60 8.58 -1.84
C VAL A 52 -3.63 7.85 -2.75
N LEU A 53 -2.86 6.91 -2.20
CA LEU A 53 -1.72 6.29 -2.88
C LEU A 53 -1.87 4.77 -2.93
N ASP A 54 -1.79 4.21 -4.12
CA ASP A 54 -1.70 2.76 -4.30
C ASP A 54 -0.36 2.21 -3.79
N ILE A 55 -0.39 1.01 -3.25
CA ILE A 55 0.82 0.27 -2.84
C ILE A 55 1.61 -0.24 -4.05
N SER A 56 0.93 -0.66 -5.12
CA SER A 56 1.56 -1.18 -6.34
C SER A 56 1.39 -0.16 -7.46
N LEU A 57 2.39 0.68 -7.69
CA LEU A 57 2.34 1.77 -8.65
C LEU A 57 3.39 1.57 -9.74
N ASP A 58 2.95 1.17 -10.94
CA ASP A 58 3.77 1.10 -12.18
C ASP A 58 5.24 0.70 -11.94
N GLY A 59 5.44 -0.52 -11.43
CA GLY A 59 6.79 -1.06 -11.15
C GLY A 59 7.48 -0.53 -9.89
N HIS A 60 6.90 0.46 -9.19
CA HIS A 60 7.42 1.02 -7.94
C HIS A 60 6.61 0.56 -6.73
N SER A 61 7.26 0.45 -5.58
CA SER A 61 6.56 0.26 -4.32
C SER A 61 5.94 1.57 -3.85
N GLY A 62 4.63 1.61 -3.66
CA GLY A 62 3.96 2.78 -3.10
C GLY A 62 4.47 3.15 -1.71
N LEU A 63 5.04 2.21 -0.95
CA LEU A 63 5.69 2.53 0.33
C LEU A 63 6.95 3.38 0.15
N ASP A 64 7.71 3.19 -0.93
CA ASP A 64 8.87 4.02 -1.22
C ASP A 64 8.43 5.40 -1.72
N VAL A 65 7.39 5.45 -2.58
CA VAL A 65 6.75 6.73 -2.99
C VAL A 65 6.19 7.49 -1.78
N LEU A 66 5.58 6.80 -0.81
CA LEU A 66 5.12 7.40 0.45
C LEU A 66 6.29 8.08 1.20
N LYS A 67 7.43 7.40 1.36
CA LYS A 67 8.61 7.96 2.04
C LYS A 67 9.09 9.25 1.34
N GLU A 68 9.18 9.22 0.01
CA GLU A 68 9.58 10.39 -0.78
C GLU A 68 8.57 11.54 -0.67
N ILE A 69 7.26 11.25 -0.69
CA ILE A 69 6.21 12.25 -0.43
C ILE A 69 6.42 12.89 0.95
N LYS A 70 6.72 12.07 1.97
CA LYS A 70 6.96 12.57 3.33
C LYS A 70 8.25 13.38 3.48
N GLU A 71 9.26 13.12 2.67
CA GLU A 71 10.47 13.95 2.60
C GLU A 71 10.17 15.33 2.00
N ILE A 72 9.35 15.39 0.93
CA ILE A 72 8.98 16.64 0.25
C ILE A 72 7.96 17.44 1.06
N ARG A 73 6.93 16.77 1.57
CA ARG A 73 5.79 17.36 2.31
C ARG A 73 5.49 16.52 3.56
N PRO A 74 6.22 16.70 4.67
CA PRO A 74 6.06 15.91 5.90
C PRO A 74 4.63 15.92 6.46
N HIS A 75 3.92 17.03 6.30
CA HIS A 75 2.57 17.22 6.85
C HIS A 75 1.44 16.78 5.90
N LEU A 76 1.73 16.45 4.63
CA LEU A 76 0.69 15.95 3.72
C LEU A 76 0.18 14.60 4.23
N PRO A 77 -1.11 14.47 4.61
CA PRO A 77 -1.65 13.19 5.00
C PRO A 77 -1.75 12.27 3.78
N VAL A 78 -1.29 11.02 3.93
CA VAL A 78 -1.35 10.00 2.88
C VAL A 78 -2.19 8.83 3.36
N LEU A 79 -3.25 8.51 2.61
CA LEU A 79 -4.06 7.32 2.79
C LEU A 79 -3.59 6.27 1.79
N MET A 80 -3.12 5.12 2.29
CA MET A 80 -2.75 4.01 1.42
C MET A 80 -4.00 3.28 0.94
N LEU A 81 -4.05 2.96 -0.35
CA LEU A 81 -5.09 2.15 -0.98
C LEU A 81 -4.43 0.91 -1.58
N SER A 82 -4.97 -0.29 -1.39
CA SER A 82 -4.27 -1.52 -1.78
C SER A 82 -5.20 -2.69 -2.05
N MET A 83 -4.79 -3.57 -2.98
CA MET A 83 -5.40 -4.89 -3.14
C MET A 83 -5.00 -5.86 -2.03
N TYR A 84 -3.93 -5.58 -1.30
CA TYR A 84 -3.42 -6.45 -0.24
C TYR A 84 -4.12 -6.23 1.09
N ALA A 85 -4.26 -7.28 1.88
CA ALA A 85 -4.86 -7.21 3.21
C ALA A 85 -4.06 -6.27 4.14
N GLU A 86 -4.76 -5.63 5.07
CA GLU A 86 -4.15 -4.70 6.05
C GLU A 86 -3.05 -5.36 6.88
N SER A 87 -3.21 -6.63 7.26
CA SER A 87 -2.22 -7.41 8.02
C SER A 87 -0.83 -7.45 7.39
N GLN A 88 -0.75 -7.26 6.08
CA GLN A 88 0.51 -7.35 5.34
C GLN A 88 1.29 -6.04 5.32
N TYR A 89 0.61 -4.94 5.04
CA TYR A 89 1.26 -3.67 4.70
C TYR A 89 0.93 -2.51 5.62
N ALA A 90 -0.21 -2.54 6.34
CA ALA A 90 -0.64 -1.39 7.10
C ALA A 90 0.39 -0.96 8.16
N LYS A 91 1.00 -1.92 8.88
CA LYS A 91 2.05 -1.64 9.87
C LYS A 91 3.26 -0.93 9.26
N ARG A 92 3.69 -1.37 8.06
CA ARG A 92 4.79 -0.73 7.32
C ARG A 92 4.40 0.65 6.83
N ALA A 93 3.19 0.79 6.30
CA ALA A 93 2.64 2.07 5.87
C ALA A 93 2.59 3.09 7.02
N PHE A 94 2.09 2.69 8.20
CA PHE A 94 2.08 3.56 9.37
C PHE A 94 3.47 3.93 9.85
N LYS A 95 4.43 3.00 9.84
CA LYS A 95 5.85 3.28 10.17
C LYS A 95 6.48 4.26 9.16
N ALA A 96 6.08 4.19 7.88
CA ALA A 96 6.53 5.12 6.84
C ALA A 96 5.78 6.47 6.86
N GLY A 97 4.82 6.66 7.77
CA GLY A 97 4.12 7.93 7.97
C GLY A 97 2.76 8.03 7.29
N ALA A 98 2.15 6.93 6.86
CA ALA A 98 0.77 6.94 6.38
C ALA A 98 -0.20 7.42 7.48
N ALA A 99 -1.25 8.13 7.08
CA ALA A 99 -2.33 8.56 7.96
C ALA A 99 -3.46 7.52 8.02
N GLY A 100 -3.50 6.56 7.09
CA GLY A 100 -4.45 5.47 7.09
C GLY A 100 -4.14 4.43 6.02
N TYR A 101 -4.88 3.33 6.07
CA TYR A 101 -4.81 2.23 5.11
C TYR A 101 -6.23 1.74 4.84
N VAL A 102 -6.55 1.51 3.56
CA VAL A 102 -7.83 0.98 3.10
C VAL A 102 -7.57 -0.05 1.99
N THR A 103 -8.32 -1.14 1.97
CA THR A 103 -8.25 -2.10 0.87
C THR A 103 -9.11 -1.64 -0.31
N LYS A 104 -8.68 -1.93 -1.56
CA LYS A 104 -9.47 -1.63 -2.78
C LYS A 104 -10.79 -2.43 -2.83
N GLY A 105 -10.95 -3.46 -1.98
CA GLY A 105 -12.19 -4.19 -1.79
C GLY A 105 -13.18 -3.58 -0.80
N SER A 106 -12.79 -2.51 -0.10
CA SER A 106 -13.68 -1.79 0.82
C SER A 106 -14.82 -1.09 0.07
N SER A 107 -15.93 -0.86 0.76
CA SER A 107 -17.06 -0.13 0.18
C SER A 107 -16.71 1.33 -0.11
N SER A 108 -17.42 1.94 -1.08
CA SER A 108 -17.25 3.36 -1.40
C SER A 108 -17.51 4.27 -0.18
N ASP A 109 -18.44 3.89 0.69
CA ASP A 109 -18.75 4.64 1.91
C ASP A 109 -17.62 4.55 2.93
N GLU A 110 -16.96 3.40 3.04
CA GLU A 110 -15.81 3.21 3.90
C GLU A 110 -14.61 4.04 3.42
N LEU A 111 -14.29 3.97 2.12
CA LEU A 111 -13.23 4.77 1.52
C LEU A 111 -13.50 6.27 1.69
N ARG A 112 -14.73 6.70 1.45
CA ARG A 112 -15.14 8.09 1.69
C ARG A 112 -14.95 8.51 3.15
N SER A 113 -15.39 7.69 4.09
CA SER A 113 -15.23 7.95 5.53
C SER A 113 -13.76 8.04 5.93
N ALA A 114 -12.90 7.15 5.41
CA ALA A 114 -11.47 7.17 5.64
C ALA A 114 -10.82 8.47 5.15
N ILE A 115 -11.11 8.87 3.90
CA ILE A 115 -10.60 10.11 3.30
C ILE A 115 -11.01 11.32 4.14
N LEU A 116 -12.31 11.45 4.49
CA LEU A 116 -12.82 12.57 5.27
C LEU A 116 -12.24 12.61 6.69
N LYS A 117 -12.02 11.45 7.32
CA LYS A 117 -11.39 11.36 8.64
C LYS A 117 -9.95 11.86 8.61
N VAL A 118 -9.20 11.44 7.57
CA VAL A 118 -7.80 11.80 7.39
C VAL A 118 -7.63 13.29 7.08
N ILE A 119 -8.48 13.87 6.22
CA ILE A 119 -8.48 15.32 5.93
C ILE A 119 -8.71 16.15 7.21
N LYS A 120 -9.52 15.64 8.15
CA LYS A 120 -9.76 16.30 9.44
C LYS A 120 -8.62 16.14 10.46
N GLY A 121 -7.47 15.60 10.04
CA GLY A 121 -6.30 15.36 10.89
C GLY A 121 -6.35 14.05 11.70
N GLY A 122 -7.38 13.22 11.50
CA GLY A 122 -7.46 11.89 12.13
C GLY A 122 -6.61 10.85 11.43
N ARG A 123 -6.47 9.68 12.06
CA ARG A 123 -5.91 8.47 11.44
C ARG A 123 -7.03 7.48 11.16
N TYR A 124 -6.91 6.76 10.04
CA TYR A 124 -7.86 5.71 9.70
C TYR A 124 -7.20 4.33 9.80
N VAL A 125 -7.81 3.48 10.61
CA VAL A 125 -7.54 2.04 10.69
C VAL A 125 -8.88 1.33 10.74
N SER A 126 -8.99 0.16 10.12
CA SER A 126 -10.17 -0.69 10.28
C SER A 126 -10.25 -1.25 11.71
N SER A 127 -11.44 -1.66 12.14
CA SER A 127 -11.63 -2.32 13.44
C SER A 127 -10.76 -3.57 13.57
N LYS A 128 -10.66 -4.37 12.51
CA LYS A 128 -9.84 -5.58 12.45
C LYS A 128 -8.36 -5.26 12.68
N MET A 129 -7.84 -4.23 12.03
CA MET A 129 -6.43 -3.81 12.19
C MET A 129 -6.17 -3.26 13.58
N ALA A 130 -7.10 -2.50 14.16
CA ALA A 130 -6.98 -1.99 15.52
C ALA A 130 -6.89 -3.13 16.55
N GLU A 131 -7.71 -4.18 16.41
CA GLU A 131 -7.66 -5.38 17.25
C GLU A 131 -6.31 -6.11 17.12
N GLN A 132 -5.81 -6.28 15.89
CA GLN A 132 -4.51 -6.90 15.65
C GLN A 132 -3.36 -6.11 16.28
N MET A 133 -3.38 -4.79 16.17
CA MET A 133 -2.37 -3.93 16.80
C MET A 133 -2.35 -4.09 18.33
N VAL A 134 -3.50 -4.22 18.98
CA VAL A 134 -3.58 -4.45 20.42
C VAL A 134 -2.96 -5.79 20.82
N VAL A 135 -3.21 -6.86 20.07
CA VAL A 135 -2.60 -8.18 20.30
C VAL A 135 -1.08 -8.13 20.11
N GLU A 136 -0.60 -7.44 19.06
CA GLU A 136 0.84 -7.34 18.78
C GLU A 136 1.63 -6.55 19.84
N ILE A 137 1.03 -5.53 20.46
CA ILE A 137 1.67 -4.79 21.58
C ILE A 137 1.99 -5.74 22.73
N SER A 138 1.24 -6.82 22.87
CA SER A 138 1.41 -7.83 23.92
C SER A 138 2.42 -8.93 23.56
N SER A 139 2.86 -9.02 22.28
CA SER A 139 3.80 -10.03 21.79
C SER A 139 5.18 -9.41 21.51
N SER A 140 6.23 -9.94 22.10
CA SER A 140 7.61 -9.42 21.94
C SER A 140 8.37 -9.97 20.74
N ASP A 141 7.86 -10.98 20.03
CA ASP A 141 8.58 -11.64 18.96
C ASP A 141 8.24 -11.04 17.58
N LYS A 142 9.27 -10.50 16.91
CA LYS A 142 9.17 -10.04 15.53
C LYS A 142 9.05 -11.23 14.59
N ALA A 143 7.98 -11.27 13.81
CA ALA A 143 7.77 -12.32 12.81
C ALA A 143 8.89 -12.28 11.74
N PRO A 144 9.35 -13.45 11.23
CA PRO A 144 10.44 -13.54 10.24
C PRO A 144 10.26 -12.63 9.03
N HIS A 145 9.02 -12.48 8.53
CA HIS A 145 8.72 -11.64 7.37
C HIS A 145 8.92 -10.13 7.62
N GLU A 146 9.04 -9.68 8.87
CA GLU A 146 9.37 -8.29 9.19
C GLU A 146 10.81 -7.89 8.77
N ARG A 147 11.68 -8.88 8.53
CA ARG A 147 13.06 -8.68 8.02
C ARG A 147 13.13 -8.44 6.52
N LEU A 148 12.04 -8.70 5.81
CA LEU A 148 11.97 -8.48 4.36
C LEU A 148 11.83 -6.98 4.06
N SER A 149 12.47 -6.53 2.97
CA SER A 149 12.14 -5.21 2.42
C SER A 149 10.71 -5.19 1.88
N ASP A 150 10.17 -3.99 1.63
CA ASP A 150 8.81 -3.84 1.12
C ASP A 150 8.61 -4.59 -0.20
N ARG A 151 9.61 -4.52 -1.10
CA ARG A 151 9.60 -5.24 -2.38
C ARG A 151 9.74 -6.76 -2.23
N GLU A 152 10.54 -7.22 -1.27
CA GLU A 152 10.66 -8.65 -0.98
C GLU A 152 9.35 -9.21 -0.40
N LEU A 153 8.65 -8.45 0.47
CA LEU A 153 7.36 -8.85 0.99
C LEU A 153 6.31 -8.93 -0.14
N GLU A 154 6.29 -7.95 -1.04
CA GLU A 154 5.40 -7.94 -2.20
C GLU A 154 5.60 -9.18 -3.08
N VAL A 155 6.86 -9.49 -3.41
CA VAL A 155 7.19 -10.70 -4.18
C VAL A 155 6.83 -11.98 -3.42
N LEU A 156 7.05 -12.03 -2.09
CA LEU A 156 6.62 -13.15 -1.25
C LEU A 156 5.11 -13.38 -1.36
N CYS A 157 4.30 -12.34 -1.19
CA CYS A 157 2.84 -12.44 -1.27
C CYS A 157 2.38 -12.92 -2.65
N MET A 158 3.00 -12.43 -3.73
CA MET A 158 2.68 -12.88 -5.08
C MET A 158 3.05 -14.34 -5.32
N ILE A 159 4.22 -14.78 -4.85
CA ILE A 159 4.63 -16.20 -4.92
C ILE A 159 3.63 -17.06 -4.13
N ALA A 160 3.29 -16.64 -2.93
CA ALA A 160 2.36 -17.37 -2.05
C ALA A 160 0.94 -17.45 -2.61
N SER A 161 0.51 -16.44 -3.39
CA SER A 161 -0.74 -16.45 -4.14
C SER A 161 -0.67 -17.28 -5.44
N GLY A 162 0.40 -18.05 -5.67
CA GLY A 162 0.53 -18.97 -6.80
C GLY A 162 0.94 -18.34 -8.12
N LYS A 163 1.36 -17.07 -8.14
CA LYS A 163 1.84 -16.43 -9.37
C LYS A 163 3.19 -16.99 -9.82
N THR A 164 3.35 -17.19 -11.13
CA THR A 164 4.63 -17.58 -11.71
C THR A 164 5.62 -16.43 -11.72
N VAL A 165 6.93 -16.75 -11.82
CA VAL A 165 8.00 -15.75 -11.91
C VAL A 165 7.74 -14.77 -13.06
N GLY A 166 7.36 -15.26 -14.25
CA GLY A 166 7.05 -14.42 -15.40
C GLY A 166 5.82 -13.50 -15.17
N ALA A 167 4.77 -14.01 -14.51
CA ALA A 167 3.60 -13.21 -14.18
C ALA A 167 3.93 -12.09 -13.17
N ILE A 168 4.78 -12.40 -12.17
CA ILE A 168 5.25 -11.41 -11.20
C ILE A 168 6.14 -10.36 -11.91
N ALA A 169 7.05 -10.81 -12.78
CA ALA A 169 7.94 -9.93 -13.53
C ALA A 169 7.14 -8.95 -14.40
N ALA A 170 6.13 -9.44 -15.13
CA ALA A 170 5.25 -8.61 -15.94
C ALA A 170 4.48 -7.60 -15.10
N GLN A 171 3.88 -8.03 -13.98
CA GLN A 171 3.09 -7.17 -13.10
C GLN A 171 3.93 -6.08 -12.42
N LEU A 172 5.19 -6.37 -12.12
CA LEU A 172 6.08 -5.45 -11.42
C LEU A 172 6.99 -4.66 -12.37
N ALA A 173 6.81 -4.80 -13.69
CA ALA A 173 7.66 -4.22 -14.74
C ALA A 173 9.16 -4.53 -14.53
N LEU A 174 9.48 -5.78 -14.13
CA LEU A 174 10.83 -6.27 -13.84
C LEU A 174 11.18 -7.46 -14.74
N SER A 175 12.47 -7.85 -14.74
CA SER A 175 12.90 -9.09 -15.41
C SER A 175 12.67 -10.33 -14.55
N ASP A 176 12.48 -11.50 -15.18
CA ASP A 176 12.41 -12.80 -14.51
C ASP A 176 13.64 -13.07 -13.64
N LYS A 177 14.81 -12.61 -14.12
CA LYS A 177 16.07 -12.70 -13.37
C LYS A 177 16.01 -11.90 -12.06
N THR A 178 15.41 -10.72 -12.10
CA THR A 178 15.22 -9.87 -10.91
C THR A 178 14.29 -10.54 -9.91
N ILE A 179 13.17 -11.09 -10.36
CA ILE A 179 12.23 -11.81 -9.49
C ILE A 179 12.88 -13.07 -8.90
N SER A 180 13.64 -13.81 -9.70
CA SER A 180 14.40 -14.97 -9.21
C SER A 180 15.42 -14.59 -8.13
N THR A 181 16.05 -13.43 -8.26
CA THR A 181 16.95 -12.87 -7.26
C THR A 181 16.21 -12.50 -5.97
N TYR A 182 15.04 -11.85 -6.07
CA TYR A 182 14.20 -11.58 -4.91
C TYR A 182 13.77 -12.86 -4.21
N ARG A 183 13.27 -13.85 -4.97
CA ARG A 183 12.87 -15.15 -4.42
C ARG A 183 14.00 -15.80 -3.62
N ARG A 184 15.23 -15.81 -4.14
CA ARG A 184 16.39 -16.35 -3.44
C ARG A 184 16.66 -15.58 -2.13
N ARG A 185 16.69 -14.26 -2.18
CA ARG A 185 16.90 -13.41 -0.99
C ARG A 185 15.83 -13.62 0.08
N ILE A 186 14.58 -13.81 -0.35
CA ILE A 186 13.46 -14.09 0.56
C ILE A 186 13.70 -15.42 1.27
N LEU A 187 14.02 -16.49 0.52
CA LEU A 187 14.33 -17.79 1.08
C LEU A 187 15.47 -17.71 2.09
N ASP A 188 16.56 -17.05 1.74
CA ASP A 188 17.72 -16.86 2.62
C ASP A 188 17.34 -16.10 3.91
N LYS A 189 16.61 -14.98 3.81
CA LYS A 189 16.20 -14.18 4.96
C LYS A 189 15.17 -14.86 5.87
N MET A 190 14.31 -15.69 5.29
CA MET A 190 13.29 -16.45 6.00
C MET A 190 13.82 -17.77 6.57
N GLY A 191 15.03 -18.22 6.16
CA GLY A 191 15.58 -19.53 6.52
C GLY A 191 14.78 -20.68 5.93
N MET A 192 14.22 -20.51 4.73
CA MET A 192 13.37 -21.48 4.03
C MET A 192 14.03 -21.97 2.75
N ASN A 193 13.68 -23.19 2.31
CA ASN A 193 14.35 -23.86 1.20
C ASN A 193 13.51 -23.93 -0.07
N SER A 194 12.20 -23.67 0.01
CA SER A 194 11.28 -23.82 -1.11
C SER A 194 10.17 -22.76 -1.13
N SER A 195 9.60 -22.52 -2.32
CA SER A 195 8.41 -21.67 -2.45
C SER A 195 7.20 -22.27 -1.74
N ALA A 196 7.13 -23.59 -1.62
CA ALA A 196 6.05 -24.25 -0.86
C ALA A 196 6.10 -23.88 0.63
N GLU A 197 7.29 -23.81 1.23
CA GLU A 197 7.47 -23.34 2.60
C GLU A 197 7.08 -21.88 2.75
N LEU A 198 7.44 -21.01 1.78
CA LEU A 198 7.02 -19.62 1.75
C LEU A 198 5.50 -19.48 1.69
N THR A 199 4.83 -20.27 0.83
CA THR A 199 3.36 -20.27 0.71
C THR A 199 2.71 -20.72 2.00
N HIS A 200 3.16 -21.83 2.58
CA HIS A 200 2.63 -22.33 3.85
C HIS A 200 2.80 -21.28 4.98
N PHE A 201 3.97 -20.64 5.05
CA PHE A 201 4.23 -19.58 6.01
C PHE A 201 3.28 -18.39 5.80
N ALA A 202 3.12 -17.94 4.54
CA ALA A 202 2.29 -16.79 4.21
C ALA A 202 0.81 -17.01 4.58
N ILE A 203 0.25 -18.20 4.26
CA ILE A 203 -1.12 -18.57 4.64
C ILE A 203 -1.26 -18.59 6.17
N ARG A 204 -0.35 -19.27 6.88
CA ARG A 204 -0.40 -19.38 8.33
C ARG A 204 -0.32 -18.03 9.07
N ASN A 205 0.35 -17.06 8.49
CA ASN A 205 0.50 -15.72 9.07
C ASN A 205 -0.48 -14.71 8.49
N GLY A 206 -1.48 -15.13 7.70
CA GLY A 206 -2.50 -14.25 7.12
C GLY A 206 -1.94 -13.23 6.12
N LEU A 207 -0.79 -13.55 5.47
CA LEU A 207 -0.21 -12.70 4.44
C LEU A 207 -0.89 -12.92 3.07
N VAL A 208 -1.52 -14.05 2.87
CA VAL A 208 -2.37 -14.40 1.71
C VAL A 208 -3.53 -15.26 2.20
N GLU A 209 -4.62 -15.30 1.40
CA GLU A 209 -5.80 -16.15 1.65
C GLU A 209 -5.60 -17.55 1.10
#